data_7302c0d75c09fef06a3822dcfb904418
#
_entry.id   7302c0d75c09fef06a3822dcfb904418
#
_cell.length_a   1.000
_cell.length_b   1.000
_cell.length_c   1.000
_cell.angle_alpha   90.00
_cell.angle_beta   90.00
_cell.angle_gamma   90.00
#
_symmetry.space_group_name_H-M   'P 1'
#
loop_
_entity.id
_entity.type
_entity.pdbx_description
1 polymer ?
#
loop_
_entity_poly.entity_id
_entity_poly.type
_entity_poly.pdbx_seq_one_letter_code
_entity_poly.pdbx_strand_id
1 'polypeptide(L)'
;AQSLVLSLEKTISLAADSSLEAFRTKNLFLSGYWEFRNYKAERLPSLTLNITPAEYYRDITKRYDSEKDIDEYRKQQSFYAGGNLKIKQNFDMLGGSFFVDTDLGYMRYFGSNTYNQFTSVPIRIGYSQDLLGYNPFRWEKKIEPLKYEKVKKELLYNIETVSEQATTYFFSLAMAQVEYDMAKENVATTDTLYRTGQERHKIAAISQADLLTLKLDAINARNTLQNADIALKRAMFSLASYLNFDKNTEIRLSLIHI
;
A
#
# COMPACT_ATOMS: atom_id res chain seq x y z
N ALA A 1 -27.57 -2.54 20.57
CA ALA A 1 -26.20 -2.09 20.30
C ALA A 1 -25.30 -2.62 21.42
N GLN A 2 -24.19 -3.29 21.07
CA GLN A 2 -23.17 -3.65 22.06
C GLN A 2 -22.39 -2.37 22.38
N SER A 3 -22.45 -1.91 23.63
CA SER A 3 -21.60 -0.80 24.08
C SER A 3 -20.21 -1.35 24.37
N LEU A 4 -19.22 -0.89 23.62
CA LEU A 4 -17.82 -1.27 23.81
C LEU A 4 -17.14 -0.23 24.71
N VAL A 5 -16.59 -0.68 25.84
CA VAL A 5 -15.80 0.18 26.73
C VAL A 5 -14.33 0.07 26.36
N LEU A 6 -13.71 1.20 26.01
CA LEU A 6 -12.31 1.27 25.58
C LEU A 6 -11.48 2.09 26.59
N SER A 7 -10.31 1.57 26.93
CA SER A 7 -9.21 2.32 27.55
C SER A 7 -8.25 2.83 26.45
N LEU A 8 -7.37 3.77 26.78
CA LEU A 8 -6.36 4.28 25.85
C LEU A 8 -5.46 3.15 25.32
N GLU A 9 -4.93 2.31 26.21
CA GLU A 9 -4.06 1.18 25.83
C GLU A 9 -4.77 0.21 24.88
N LYS A 10 -6.04 -0.12 25.18
CA LYS A 10 -6.84 -0.99 24.33
C LYS A 10 -7.11 -0.38 22.96
N THR A 11 -7.34 0.93 22.92
CA THR A 11 -7.55 1.67 21.64
C THR A 11 -6.30 1.63 20.79
N ILE A 12 -5.12 1.88 21.36
CA ILE A 12 -3.83 1.80 20.65
C ILE A 12 -3.58 0.38 20.15
N SER A 13 -3.78 -0.64 20.99
CA SER A 13 -3.62 -2.04 20.57
C SER A 13 -4.54 -2.42 19.42
N LEU A 14 -5.83 -2.06 19.50
CA LEU A 14 -6.79 -2.31 18.43
C LEU A 14 -6.43 -1.56 17.14
N ALA A 15 -5.94 -0.33 17.24
CA ALA A 15 -5.49 0.42 16.07
C ALA A 15 -4.31 -0.25 15.39
N ALA A 16 -3.34 -0.77 16.16
CA ALA A 16 -2.18 -1.50 15.62
C ALA A 16 -2.56 -2.82 14.95
N ASP A 17 -3.63 -3.48 15.41
CA ASP A 17 -4.06 -4.78 14.91
C ASP A 17 -5.04 -4.68 13.72
N SER A 18 -5.98 -3.74 13.75
CA SER A 18 -7.15 -3.76 12.85
C SER A 18 -7.34 -2.50 12.02
N SER A 19 -6.58 -1.42 12.26
CA SER A 19 -6.72 -0.21 11.45
C SER A 19 -6.22 -0.42 10.02
N LEU A 20 -6.83 0.30 9.06
CA LEU A 20 -6.40 0.30 7.67
C LEU A 20 -4.94 0.77 7.51
N GLU A 21 -4.51 1.74 8.33
CA GLU A 21 -3.13 2.24 8.31
C GLU A 21 -2.13 1.21 8.83
N ALA A 22 -2.49 0.42 9.84
CA ALA A 22 -1.65 -0.69 10.31
C ALA A 22 -1.49 -1.76 9.23
N PHE A 23 -2.57 -2.11 8.54
CA PHE A 23 -2.54 -3.03 7.39
C PHE A 23 -1.66 -2.50 6.26
N ARG A 24 -1.80 -1.22 5.91
CA ARG A 24 -0.96 -0.54 4.91
C ARG A 24 0.52 -0.58 5.29
N THR A 25 0.83 -0.24 6.54
CA THR A 25 2.19 -0.23 7.08
C THR A 25 2.85 -1.60 6.97
N LYS A 26 2.13 -2.67 7.32
CA LYS A 26 2.61 -4.05 7.19
C LYS A 26 2.90 -4.42 5.74
N ASN A 27 2.01 -4.05 4.81
CA ASN A 27 2.20 -4.35 3.40
C ASN A 27 3.36 -3.57 2.78
N LEU A 28 3.55 -2.30 3.15
CA LEU A 28 4.71 -1.51 2.72
C LEU A 28 6.03 -2.14 3.20
N PHE A 29 6.08 -2.58 4.44
CA PHE A 29 7.25 -3.30 4.96
C PHE A 29 7.49 -4.61 4.20
N LEU A 30 6.45 -5.41 3.95
CA LEU A 30 6.56 -6.66 3.18
C LEU A 30 7.06 -6.40 1.75
N SER A 31 6.59 -5.34 1.10
CA SER A 31 7.09 -4.94 -0.22
C SER A 31 8.60 -4.68 -0.18
N GLY A 32 9.07 -3.81 0.71
CA GLY A 32 10.49 -3.51 0.84
C GLY A 32 11.34 -4.70 1.28
N TYR A 33 10.79 -5.61 2.10
CA TYR A 33 11.45 -6.88 2.45
C TYR A 33 11.64 -7.76 1.21
N TRP A 34 10.61 -7.90 0.38
CA TRP A 34 10.71 -8.72 -0.83
C TRP A 34 11.57 -8.08 -1.91
N GLU A 35 11.59 -6.75 -2.02
CA GLU A 35 12.54 -6.04 -2.89
C GLU A 35 13.99 -6.35 -2.49
N PHE A 36 14.30 -6.29 -1.20
CA PHE A 36 15.63 -6.65 -0.71
C PHE A 36 15.96 -8.13 -0.91
N ARG A 37 14.97 -9.03 -0.77
CA ARG A 37 15.13 -10.46 -1.06
C ARG A 37 15.39 -10.70 -2.56
N ASN A 38 14.67 -9.99 -3.43
CA ASN A 38 14.88 -10.03 -4.88
C ASN A 38 16.30 -9.58 -5.23
N TYR A 39 16.74 -8.44 -4.72
CA TYR A 39 18.12 -7.97 -4.88
C TYR A 39 19.15 -9.05 -4.50
N LYS A 40 18.95 -9.73 -3.37
CA LYS A 40 19.85 -10.84 -2.96
C LYS A 40 19.81 -12.02 -3.92
N ALA A 41 18.63 -12.35 -4.45
CA ALA A 41 18.46 -13.45 -5.39
C ALA A 41 19.10 -13.13 -6.76
N GLU A 42 19.01 -11.91 -7.24
CA GLU A 42 19.62 -11.47 -8.51
C GLU A 42 21.16 -11.49 -8.50
N ARG A 43 21.76 -11.59 -7.31
CA ARG A 43 23.21 -11.76 -7.16
C ARG A 43 23.68 -13.22 -7.23
N LEU A 44 22.77 -14.17 -7.24
CA LEU A 44 23.06 -15.58 -7.46
C LEU A 44 23.16 -15.88 -8.95
N PRO A 45 23.84 -16.99 -9.34
CA PRO A 45 23.82 -17.44 -10.73
C PRO A 45 22.39 -17.67 -11.20
N SER A 46 22.03 -17.07 -12.32
CA SER A 46 20.74 -17.30 -12.96
C SER A 46 20.84 -18.39 -14.02
N LEU A 47 19.94 -19.36 -13.97
CA LEU A 47 19.76 -20.37 -14.99
C LEU A 47 18.51 -20.06 -15.80
N THR A 48 18.68 -19.83 -17.11
CA THR A 48 17.59 -19.45 -18.01
C THR A 48 17.50 -20.47 -19.12
N LEU A 49 16.32 -21.03 -19.35
CA LEU A 49 15.99 -21.86 -20.49
C LEU A 49 15.05 -21.09 -21.43
N ASN A 50 15.52 -20.80 -22.63
CA ASN A 50 14.73 -20.20 -23.69
C ASN A 50 14.39 -21.27 -24.73
N ILE A 51 13.12 -21.45 -25.02
CA ILE A 51 12.64 -22.42 -25.98
C ILE A 51 11.83 -21.66 -27.05
N THR A 52 12.18 -21.89 -28.30
CA THR A 52 11.40 -21.47 -29.48
C THR A 52 10.80 -22.74 -30.09
N PRO A 53 9.55 -23.10 -29.74
CA PRO A 53 8.99 -24.40 -30.17
C PRO A 53 8.68 -24.43 -31.66
N ALA A 54 8.33 -23.30 -32.24
CA ALA A 54 8.00 -23.20 -33.66
C ALA A 54 8.12 -21.76 -34.14
N GLU A 55 8.94 -21.53 -35.15
CA GLU A 55 9.02 -20.28 -35.87
C GLU A 55 8.98 -20.59 -37.39
N TYR A 56 8.00 -20.05 -38.07
CA TYR A 56 7.89 -20.20 -39.52
C TYR A 56 8.21 -18.88 -40.19
N TYR A 57 9.26 -18.93 -41.03
CA TYR A 57 9.74 -17.79 -41.77
C TYR A 57 9.43 -17.95 -43.24
N ARG A 58 8.88 -16.94 -43.87
CA ARG A 58 8.63 -16.86 -45.31
C ARG A 58 9.02 -15.50 -45.82
N ASP A 59 9.98 -15.50 -46.75
CA ASP A 59 10.48 -14.29 -47.41
C ASP A 59 10.50 -14.46 -48.93
N ILE A 60 10.46 -13.36 -49.63
CA ILE A 60 10.61 -13.30 -51.08
C ILE A 60 11.78 -12.36 -51.36
N THR A 61 12.94 -12.94 -51.58
CA THR A 61 14.17 -12.17 -51.83
C THR A 61 14.49 -12.12 -53.30
N LYS A 62 14.89 -10.93 -53.76
CA LYS A 62 15.42 -10.72 -55.06
C LYS A 62 16.85 -11.26 -55.09
N ARG A 63 17.16 -12.20 -55.99
CA ARG A 63 18.50 -12.75 -56.19
C ARG A 63 18.86 -12.64 -57.64
N TYR A 64 20.09 -12.19 -57.89
CA TYR A 64 20.67 -12.16 -59.23
C TYR A 64 21.04 -13.61 -59.65
N ASP A 65 20.55 -14.02 -60.83
CA ASP A 65 20.89 -15.29 -61.45
C ASP A 65 21.98 -15.01 -62.52
N SER A 66 23.20 -15.44 -62.26
CA SER A 66 24.34 -15.20 -63.06
C SER A 66 24.32 -15.97 -64.42
N GLU A 67 23.52 -17.01 -64.56
CA GLU A 67 23.39 -17.78 -65.81
C GLU A 67 22.43 -17.11 -66.76
N LYS A 68 21.44 -16.41 -66.24
CA LYS A 68 20.40 -15.75 -67.02
C LYS A 68 20.58 -14.23 -67.18
N ASP A 69 21.54 -13.68 -66.39
CA ASP A 69 21.80 -12.23 -66.29
C ASP A 69 20.54 -11.41 -65.94
N ILE A 70 19.70 -11.98 -65.03
CA ILE A 70 18.47 -11.36 -64.57
C ILE A 70 18.32 -11.48 -63.07
N ASP A 71 17.57 -10.54 -62.46
CA ASP A 71 17.12 -10.59 -61.10
C ASP A 71 15.85 -11.45 -60.99
N GLU A 72 15.90 -12.54 -60.24
CA GLU A 72 14.79 -13.43 -60.03
C GLU A 72 14.30 -13.36 -58.57
N TYR A 73 12.98 -13.28 -58.36
CA TYR A 73 12.39 -13.33 -56.99
C TYR A 73 12.24 -14.79 -56.56
N ARG A 74 12.99 -15.17 -55.54
CA ARG A 74 12.95 -16.53 -54.98
C ARG A 74 12.24 -16.53 -53.63
N LYS A 75 11.26 -17.42 -53.48
CA LYS A 75 10.59 -17.68 -52.22
C LYS A 75 11.52 -18.52 -51.32
N GLN A 76 11.83 -18.00 -50.14
CA GLN A 76 12.53 -18.73 -49.12
C GLN A 76 11.57 -19.03 -47.96
N GLN A 77 11.42 -20.28 -47.60
CA GLN A 77 10.57 -20.73 -46.53
C GLN A 77 11.37 -21.63 -45.60
N SER A 78 11.28 -21.36 -44.31
CA SER A 78 11.97 -22.20 -43.30
C SER A 78 11.14 -22.32 -42.06
N PHE A 79 11.30 -23.42 -41.40
CA PHE A 79 10.77 -23.70 -40.06
C PHE A 79 11.97 -23.86 -39.11
N TYR A 80 11.91 -23.16 -38.00
CA TYR A 80 12.91 -23.23 -36.96
C TYR A 80 12.25 -23.67 -35.64
N ALA A 81 12.93 -24.55 -34.93
CA ALA A 81 12.66 -24.91 -33.54
C ALA A 81 13.97 -25.01 -32.78
N GLY A 82 14.06 -24.46 -31.59
CA GLY A 82 15.32 -24.49 -30.86
C GLY A 82 15.19 -24.17 -29.38
N GLY A 83 16.29 -24.41 -28.68
CA GLY A 83 16.41 -24.11 -27.27
C GLY A 83 17.81 -23.64 -26.91
N ASN A 84 17.86 -22.71 -25.97
CA ASN A 84 19.09 -22.18 -25.39
C ASN A 84 19.02 -22.31 -23.87
N LEU A 85 20.01 -22.94 -23.28
CA LEU A 85 20.18 -23.01 -21.84
C LEU A 85 21.38 -22.13 -21.47
N LYS A 86 21.16 -21.14 -20.60
CA LYS A 86 22.14 -20.14 -20.21
C LYS A 86 22.27 -19.99 -18.71
N ILE A 87 23.50 -20.07 -18.21
CA ILE A 87 23.87 -19.66 -16.86
C ILE A 87 24.56 -18.31 -16.94
N LYS A 88 24.10 -17.34 -16.15
CA LYS A 88 24.70 -16.01 -16.07
C LYS A 88 24.99 -15.65 -14.62
N GLN A 89 26.20 -15.13 -14.35
CA GLN A 89 26.64 -14.62 -13.06
C GLN A 89 27.18 -13.22 -13.18
N ASN A 90 26.64 -12.29 -12.40
CA ASN A 90 27.11 -10.94 -12.32
C ASN A 90 28.30 -10.81 -11.35
N PHE A 91 29.27 -9.96 -11.68
CA PHE A 91 30.51 -9.78 -10.93
C PHE A 91 30.60 -8.35 -10.38
N ASP A 92 30.48 -8.21 -9.05
CA ASP A 92 30.46 -6.92 -8.37
C ASP A 92 31.73 -6.10 -8.56
N MET A 93 32.88 -6.76 -8.56
CA MET A 93 34.19 -6.10 -8.54
C MET A 93 34.49 -5.41 -9.88
N LEU A 94 34.19 -6.10 -10.97
CA LEU A 94 34.50 -5.63 -12.30
C LEU A 94 33.31 -4.94 -12.99
N GLY A 95 32.08 -5.21 -12.53
CA GLY A 95 30.86 -4.64 -13.14
C GLY A 95 30.40 -5.37 -14.40
N GLY A 96 30.99 -6.51 -14.69
CA GLY A 96 30.62 -7.35 -15.82
C GLY A 96 29.83 -8.60 -15.42
N SER A 97 29.49 -9.43 -16.40
CA SER A 97 28.83 -10.71 -16.20
C SER A 97 29.50 -11.85 -16.98
N PHE A 98 29.71 -12.96 -16.30
CA PHE A 98 30.07 -14.23 -16.94
C PHE A 98 28.84 -14.98 -17.38
N PHE A 99 28.93 -15.65 -18.50
CA PHE A 99 27.89 -16.56 -18.93
C PHE A 99 28.48 -17.84 -19.54
N VAL A 100 27.73 -18.91 -19.37
CA VAL A 100 27.94 -20.19 -20.04
C VAL A 100 26.62 -20.58 -20.66
N ASP A 101 26.59 -20.83 -21.94
CA ASP A 101 25.38 -21.26 -22.60
C ASP A 101 25.60 -22.41 -23.59
N THR A 102 24.51 -23.08 -23.91
CA THR A 102 24.43 -24.13 -24.94
C THR A 102 23.20 -23.89 -25.80
N ASP A 103 23.36 -24.06 -27.11
CA ASP A 103 22.29 -23.91 -28.09
C ASP A 103 22.04 -25.20 -28.84
N LEU A 104 20.77 -25.54 -29.05
CA LEU A 104 20.33 -26.60 -29.94
C LEU A 104 19.23 -26.04 -30.84
N GLY A 105 19.44 -26.13 -32.17
CA GLY A 105 18.49 -25.66 -33.17
C GLY A 105 18.20 -26.72 -34.22
N TYR A 106 16.95 -26.80 -34.62
CA TYR A 106 16.49 -27.56 -35.76
C TYR A 106 15.88 -26.59 -36.76
N MET A 107 16.33 -26.69 -38.01
CA MET A 107 15.82 -25.87 -39.10
C MET A 107 15.44 -26.77 -40.30
N ARG A 108 14.25 -26.52 -40.83
CA ARG A 108 13.76 -27.16 -42.06
C ARG A 108 13.53 -26.11 -43.10
N TYR A 109 14.23 -26.27 -44.23
CA TYR A 109 14.05 -25.42 -45.39
C TYR A 109 13.06 -26.05 -46.36
N PHE A 110 12.13 -25.25 -46.88
CA PHE A 110 11.14 -25.67 -47.86
C PHE A 110 11.48 -25.01 -49.21
N GLY A 111 11.43 -25.79 -50.28
CA GLY A 111 11.73 -25.31 -51.66
C GLY A 111 11.85 -26.46 -52.61
N SER A 112 12.44 -26.23 -53.77
CA SER A 112 12.76 -27.29 -54.75
C SER A 112 13.63 -28.40 -54.17
N ASN A 113 14.50 -28.05 -53.19
CA ASN A 113 15.27 -29.02 -52.37
C ASN A 113 14.95 -28.79 -50.92
N THR A 114 14.03 -29.58 -50.36
CA THR A 114 13.72 -29.57 -48.93
C THR A 114 14.79 -30.33 -48.14
N TYR A 115 15.41 -29.68 -47.14
CA TYR A 115 16.41 -30.34 -46.31
C TYR A 115 16.25 -29.90 -44.86
N ASN A 116 16.75 -30.77 -43.94
CA ASN A 116 16.77 -30.50 -42.52
C ASN A 116 18.20 -30.22 -42.06
N GLN A 117 18.35 -29.27 -41.15
CA GLN A 117 19.64 -28.92 -40.58
C GLN A 117 19.53 -28.89 -39.06
N PHE A 118 20.46 -29.51 -38.37
CA PHE A 118 20.65 -29.38 -36.96
C PHE A 118 21.86 -28.50 -36.67
N THR A 119 21.69 -27.56 -35.76
CA THR A 119 22.77 -26.69 -35.31
C THR A 119 22.91 -26.87 -33.80
N SER A 120 24.12 -27.14 -33.35
CA SER A 120 24.41 -27.27 -31.93
C SER A 120 25.66 -26.47 -31.57
N VAL A 121 25.57 -25.68 -30.53
CA VAL A 121 26.72 -25.09 -29.83
C VAL A 121 26.81 -25.74 -28.47
N PRO A 122 27.63 -26.79 -28.28
CA PRO A 122 27.64 -27.56 -27.05
C PRO A 122 27.96 -26.72 -25.81
N ILE A 123 28.95 -25.85 -25.90
CA ILE A 123 29.32 -24.96 -24.81
C ILE A 123 29.88 -23.66 -25.41
N ARG A 124 29.35 -22.55 -24.93
CA ARG A 124 29.90 -21.21 -25.19
C ARG A 124 30.12 -20.52 -23.84
N ILE A 125 31.34 -20.05 -23.61
CA ILE A 125 31.71 -19.31 -22.40
C ILE A 125 32.03 -17.90 -22.82
N GLY A 126 31.49 -16.92 -22.13
CA GLY A 126 31.75 -15.51 -22.44
C GLY A 126 31.73 -14.63 -21.21
N TYR A 127 32.32 -13.48 -21.38
CA TYR A 127 32.33 -12.39 -20.40
C TYR A 127 31.92 -11.10 -21.10
N SER A 128 31.00 -10.40 -20.51
CA SER A 128 30.50 -9.11 -20.97
C SER A 128 30.74 -8.04 -19.92
N GLN A 129 31.38 -6.93 -20.31
CA GLN A 129 31.67 -5.80 -19.43
C GLN A 129 31.49 -4.49 -20.16
N ASP A 130 30.84 -3.53 -19.52
CA ASP A 130 30.82 -2.16 -19.99
C ASP A 130 32.14 -1.48 -19.62
N LEU A 131 32.87 -1.00 -20.63
CA LEU A 131 34.19 -0.38 -20.42
C LEU A 131 34.10 1.08 -19.98
N LEU A 132 33.05 1.79 -20.45
CA LEU A 132 32.81 3.20 -20.16
C LEU A 132 31.45 3.33 -19.47
N GLY A 133 31.46 3.51 -18.16
CA GLY A 133 30.23 3.64 -17.38
C GLY A 133 30.46 3.36 -15.90
N TYR A 134 29.41 3.58 -15.11
CA TYR A 134 29.46 3.22 -13.69
C TYR A 134 29.18 1.72 -13.50
N ASN A 135 29.76 1.14 -12.45
CA ASN A 135 29.51 -0.25 -12.10
C ASN A 135 28.21 -0.37 -11.28
N PRO A 136 27.06 -0.80 -11.89
CA PRO A 136 25.78 -0.88 -11.20
C PRO A 136 25.82 -1.87 -10.03
N PHE A 137 26.44 -3.03 -10.19
CA PHE A 137 26.47 -4.07 -9.15
C PHE A 137 27.19 -3.63 -7.88
N ARG A 138 28.26 -2.80 -8.03
CA ARG A 138 29.01 -2.25 -6.90
C ARG A 138 28.16 -1.22 -6.13
N TRP A 139 27.40 -0.39 -6.84
CA TRP A 139 26.55 0.62 -6.22
C TRP A 139 25.30 0.00 -5.58
N GLU A 140 24.65 -0.93 -6.23
CA GLU A 140 23.53 -1.69 -5.67
C GLU A 140 23.93 -2.39 -4.36
N LYS A 141 25.15 -2.98 -4.31
CA LYS A 141 25.68 -3.58 -3.08
C LYS A 141 25.74 -2.62 -1.90
N LYS A 142 25.96 -1.34 -2.16
CA LYS A 142 26.00 -0.29 -1.13
C LYS A 142 24.62 0.28 -0.81
N ILE A 143 23.81 0.47 -1.83
CA ILE A 143 22.54 1.19 -1.74
C ILE A 143 21.42 0.28 -1.19
N GLU A 144 21.30 -0.96 -1.66
CA GLU A 144 20.18 -1.82 -1.31
C GLU A 144 20.11 -2.18 0.20
N PRO A 145 21.20 -2.44 0.91
CA PRO A 145 21.14 -2.57 2.36
C PRO A 145 20.66 -1.30 3.08
N LEU A 146 21.06 -0.11 2.58
CA LEU A 146 20.61 1.17 3.16
C LEU A 146 19.12 1.42 2.90
N LYS A 147 18.61 1.06 1.72
CA LYS A 147 17.18 1.10 1.42
C LYS A 147 16.39 0.19 2.37
N TYR A 148 16.89 -1.01 2.63
CA TYR A 148 16.25 -1.94 3.54
C TYR A 148 16.27 -1.44 5.00
N GLU A 149 17.37 -0.82 5.45
CA GLU A 149 17.42 -0.14 6.75
C GLU A 149 16.40 1.02 6.83
N LYS A 150 16.25 1.78 5.76
CA LYS A 150 15.21 2.82 5.65
C LYS A 150 13.81 2.21 5.81
N VAL A 151 13.50 1.13 5.11
CA VAL A 151 12.21 0.42 5.21
C VAL A 151 11.91 -0.03 6.64
N LYS A 152 12.91 -0.53 7.38
CA LYS A 152 12.75 -0.90 8.79
C LYS A 152 12.44 0.30 9.69
N LYS A 153 13.09 1.42 9.45
CA LYS A 153 12.84 2.66 10.20
C LYS A 153 11.47 3.26 9.86
N GLU A 154 11.06 3.19 8.60
CA GLU A 154 9.73 3.61 8.16
C GLU A 154 8.62 2.76 8.78
N LEU A 155 8.85 1.45 8.96
CA LEU A 155 7.93 0.60 9.70
C LEU A 155 7.71 1.12 11.12
N LEU A 156 8.78 1.38 11.87
CA LEU A 156 8.69 1.91 13.23
C LEU A 156 7.98 3.26 13.27
N TYR A 157 8.37 4.18 12.39
CA TYR A 157 7.74 5.48 12.27
C TYR A 157 6.21 5.37 12.01
N ASN A 158 5.81 4.52 11.08
CA ASN A 158 4.40 4.35 10.75
C ASN A 158 3.60 3.70 11.89
N ILE A 159 4.19 2.76 12.65
CA ILE A 159 3.56 2.18 13.85
C ILE A 159 3.31 3.27 14.90
N GLU A 160 4.30 4.12 15.15
CA GLU A 160 4.15 5.25 16.08
C GLU A 160 3.10 6.25 15.60
N THR A 161 3.04 6.51 14.31
CA THR A 161 2.00 7.38 13.70
C THR A 161 0.60 6.79 13.89
N VAL A 162 0.44 5.48 13.75
CA VAL A 162 -0.84 4.80 14.03
C VAL A 162 -1.25 4.99 15.49
N SER A 163 -0.30 4.85 16.41
CA SER A 163 -0.53 5.03 17.87
C SER A 163 -0.88 6.48 18.20
N GLU A 164 -0.21 7.45 17.60
CA GLU A 164 -0.49 8.88 17.75
C GLU A 164 -1.90 9.23 17.27
N GLN A 165 -2.29 8.75 16.10
CA GLN A 165 -3.63 9.00 15.57
C GLN A 165 -4.72 8.33 16.41
N ALA A 166 -4.51 7.10 16.88
CA ALA A 166 -5.43 6.41 17.78
C ALA A 166 -5.63 7.23 19.08
N THR A 167 -4.54 7.74 19.64
CA THR A 167 -4.55 8.60 20.83
C THR A 167 -5.33 9.89 20.58
N THR A 168 -5.13 10.52 19.43
CA THR A 168 -5.86 11.74 19.05
C THR A 168 -7.36 11.51 18.93
N TYR A 169 -7.80 10.43 18.29
CA TYR A 169 -9.22 10.10 18.19
C TYR A 169 -9.80 9.72 19.56
N PHE A 170 -9.05 9.02 20.40
CA PHE A 170 -9.47 8.69 21.75
C PHE A 170 -9.75 9.95 22.59
N PHE A 171 -8.83 10.90 22.64
CA PHE A 171 -9.02 12.13 23.41
C PHE A 171 -10.09 13.05 22.79
N SER A 172 -10.23 13.06 21.46
CA SER A 172 -11.34 13.80 20.82
C SER A 172 -12.70 13.26 21.28
N LEU A 173 -12.85 11.94 21.37
CA LEU A 173 -14.06 11.33 21.88
C LEU A 173 -14.24 11.58 23.39
N ALA A 174 -13.16 11.51 24.19
CA ALA A 174 -13.20 11.80 25.61
C ALA A 174 -13.69 13.21 25.90
N MET A 175 -13.16 14.19 25.19
CA MET A 175 -13.61 15.60 25.31
C MET A 175 -15.07 15.75 24.92
N ALA A 176 -15.50 15.16 23.81
CA ALA A 176 -16.89 15.23 23.37
C ALA A 176 -17.87 14.57 24.37
N GLN A 177 -17.45 13.49 25.06
CA GLN A 177 -18.24 12.88 26.14
C GLN A 177 -18.40 13.82 27.32
N VAL A 178 -17.32 14.44 27.78
CA VAL A 178 -17.36 15.40 28.89
C VAL A 178 -18.22 16.61 28.52
N GLU A 179 -18.06 17.17 27.33
CA GLU A 179 -18.88 18.29 26.86
C GLU A 179 -20.38 17.95 26.79
N TYR A 180 -20.71 16.75 26.35
CA TYR A 180 -22.09 16.26 26.32
C TYR A 180 -22.67 16.14 27.73
N ASP A 181 -21.94 15.55 28.67
CA ASP A 181 -22.37 15.37 30.06
C ASP A 181 -22.56 16.73 30.74
N MET A 182 -21.63 17.66 30.55
CA MET A 182 -21.74 19.05 31.04
C MET A 182 -22.96 19.78 30.49
N ALA A 183 -23.19 19.66 29.16
CA ALA A 183 -24.35 20.28 28.52
C ALA A 183 -25.66 19.68 29.02
N LYS A 184 -25.70 18.39 29.30
CA LYS A 184 -26.86 17.69 29.87
C LYS A 184 -27.18 18.19 31.29
N GLU A 185 -26.17 18.34 32.15
CA GLU A 185 -26.33 18.91 33.51
C GLU A 185 -26.78 20.38 33.42
N ASN A 186 -26.24 21.16 32.47
CA ASN A 186 -26.65 22.56 32.30
C ASN A 186 -28.13 22.68 31.89
N VAL A 187 -28.64 21.81 31.02
CA VAL A 187 -30.08 21.74 30.67
C VAL A 187 -30.91 21.47 31.89
N ALA A 188 -30.54 20.47 32.75
CA ALA A 188 -31.27 20.13 33.93
C ALA A 188 -31.33 21.31 34.94
N THR A 189 -30.23 22.05 35.07
CA THR A 189 -30.11 23.22 35.93
C THR A 189 -30.96 24.36 35.39
N THR A 190 -30.84 24.73 34.12
CA THR A 190 -31.57 25.85 33.52
C THR A 190 -33.07 25.59 33.40
N ASP A 191 -33.50 24.36 33.14
CA ASP A 191 -34.92 23.97 33.18
C ASP A 191 -35.50 24.10 34.59
N THR A 192 -34.73 23.75 35.63
CA THR A 192 -35.14 23.92 37.03
C THR A 192 -35.26 25.39 37.40
N LEU A 193 -34.28 26.22 36.99
CA LEU A 193 -34.33 27.68 37.21
C LEU A 193 -35.53 28.32 36.50
N TYR A 194 -35.76 27.93 35.25
CA TYR A 194 -36.92 28.46 34.49
C TYR A 194 -38.24 28.06 35.15
N ARG A 195 -38.41 26.79 35.59
CA ARG A 195 -39.62 26.35 36.29
C ARG A 195 -39.81 27.10 37.62
N THR A 196 -38.75 27.28 38.41
CA THR A 196 -38.79 28.09 39.66
C THR A 196 -39.12 29.54 39.37
N GLY A 197 -38.57 30.09 38.28
CA GLY A 197 -38.89 31.45 37.79
C GLY A 197 -40.37 31.60 37.42
N GLN A 198 -40.98 30.62 36.78
CA GLN A 198 -42.41 30.62 36.46
C GLN A 198 -43.27 30.72 37.72
N GLU A 199 -42.94 29.91 38.77
CA GLU A 199 -43.69 29.99 40.05
C GLU A 199 -43.50 31.29 40.77
N ARG A 200 -42.29 31.88 40.78
CA ARG A 200 -42.01 33.18 41.36
C ARG A 200 -42.73 34.34 40.61
N HIS A 201 -42.83 34.22 39.32
CA HIS A 201 -43.56 35.23 38.51
C HIS A 201 -45.08 35.22 38.78
N LYS A 202 -45.69 34.03 39.03
CA LYS A 202 -47.11 33.92 39.39
C LYS A 202 -47.45 34.70 40.66
N ILE A 203 -46.49 34.78 41.57
CA ILE A 203 -46.65 35.53 42.85
C ILE A 203 -46.04 36.97 42.75
N ALA A 204 -45.77 37.46 41.53
CA ALA A 204 -45.16 38.75 41.26
C ALA A 204 -43.78 38.98 41.93
N ALA A 205 -43.04 37.92 42.25
CA ALA A 205 -41.72 37.98 42.89
C ALA A 205 -40.55 38.23 41.90
N ILE A 206 -40.77 38.06 40.58
CA ILE A 206 -39.82 38.42 39.51
C ILE A 206 -40.54 39.11 38.36
N SER A 207 -39.80 39.90 37.57
CA SER A 207 -40.34 40.62 36.43
C SER A 207 -40.57 39.69 35.21
N GLN A 208 -41.39 40.12 34.28
CA GLN A 208 -41.58 39.44 32.98
C GLN A 208 -40.26 39.36 32.17
N ALA A 209 -39.42 40.39 32.28
CA ALA A 209 -38.11 40.40 31.60
C ALA A 209 -37.18 39.32 32.16
N ASP A 210 -37.12 39.16 33.49
CA ASP A 210 -36.32 38.13 34.15
C ASP A 210 -36.81 36.73 33.77
N LEU A 211 -38.12 36.50 33.69
CA LEU A 211 -38.70 35.23 33.26
C LEU A 211 -38.34 34.89 31.81
N LEU A 212 -38.37 35.91 30.91
CA LEU A 212 -37.98 35.74 29.51
C LEU A 212 -36.48 35.41 29.39
N THR A 213 -35.64 36.02 30.22
CA THR A 213 -34.20 35.71 30.25
C THR A 213 -33.98 34.24 30.68
N LEU A 214 -34.61 33.78 31.75
CA LEU A 214 -34.53 32.37 32.18
C LEU A 214 -35.03 31.39 31.11
N LYS A 215 -36.08 31.78 30.37
CA LYS A 215 -36.59 31.01 29.23
C LYS A 215 -35.56 30.92 28.08
N LEU A 216 -34.92 32.05 27.77
CA LEU A 216 -33.88 32.10 26.73
C LEU A 216 -32.69 31.24 27.12
N ASP A 217 -32.25 31.28 28.38
CA ASP A 217 -31.15 30.48 28.88
C ASP A 217 -31.45 28.98 28.79
N ALA A 218 -32.67 28.54 29.14
CA ALA A 218 -33.11 27.18 28.97
C ALA A 218 -33.13 26.71 27.50
N ILE A 219 -33.55 27.59 26.56
CA ILE A 219 -33.53 27.32 25.14
C ILE A 219 -32.08 27.20 24.64
N ASN A 220 -31.21 28.11 25.03
CA ASN A 220 -29.79 28.08 24.66
C ASN A 220 -29.08 26.83 25.17
N ALA A 221 -29.35 26.44 26.42
CA ALA A 221 -28.80 25.21 27.00
C ALA A 221 -29.22 23.97 26.20
N ARG A 222 -30.48 23.87 25.77
CA ARG A 222 -30.96 22.78 24.92
C ARG A 222 -30.28 22.76 23.56
N ASN A 223 -30.09 23.93 22.93
CA ASN A 223 -29.35 24.04 21.67
C ASN A 223 -27.88 23.57 21.83
N THR A 224 -27.24 23.96 22.96
CA THR A 224 -25.88 23.52 23.28
C THR A 224 -25.80 22.00 23.44
N LEU A 225 -26.76 21.38 24.16
CA LEU A 225 -26.85 19.94 24.29
C LEU A 225 -27.01 19.22 22.94
N GLN A 226 -27.84 19.76 22.08
CA GLN A 226 -28.03 19.19 20.73
C GLN A 226 -26.73 19.24 19.91
N ASN A 227 -25.99 20.35 19.97
CA ASN A 227 -24.70 20.48 19.31
C ASN A 227 -23.66 19.53 19.89
N ALA A 228 -23.62 19.38 21.22
CA ALA A 228 -22.74 18.42 21.92
C ALA A 228 -23.06 16.97 21.54
N ASP A 229 -24.34 16.60 21.40
CA ASP A 229 -24.76 15.27 20.93
C ASP A 229 -24.27 14.98 19.51
N ILE A 230 -24.36 15.95 18.61
CA ILE A 230 -23.83 15.83 17.25
C ILE A 230 -22.32 15.68 17.26
N ALA A 231 -21.60 16.46 18.09
CA ALA A 231 -20.14 16.37 18.22
C ALA A 231 -19.71 15.01 18.78
N LEU A 232 -20.39 14.51 19.79
CA LEU A 232 -20.16 13.18 20.36
C LEU A 232 -20.35 12.07 19.35
N LYS A 233 -21.43 12.08 18.57
CA LYS A 233 -21.70 11.11 17.53
C LYS A 233 -20.65 11.14 16.41
N ARG A 234 -20.18 12.33 16.03
CA ARG A 234 -19.08 12.48 15.07
C ARG A 234 -17.77 11.91 15.58
N ALA A 235 -17.40 12.19 16.83
CA ALA A 235 -16.18 11.68 17.43
C ALA A 235 -16.22 10.14 17.56
N MET A 236 -17.37 9.58 17.99
CA MET A 236 -17.57 8.12 18.02
C MET A 236 -17.42 7.49 16.64
N PHE A 237 -18.05 8.07 15.63
CA PHE A 237 -17.95 7.60 14.26
C PHE A 237 -16.50 7.64 13.73
N SER A 238 -15.76 8.71 14.02
CA SER A 238 -14.37 8.86 13.61
C SER A 238 -13.48 7.79 14.23
N LEU A 239 -13.62 7.54 15.53
CA LEU A 239 -12.86 6.50 16.21
C LEU A 239 -13.26 5.08 15.71
N ALA A 240 -14.56 4.79 15.61
CA ALA A 240 -15.04 3.50 15.08
C ALA A 240 -14.52 3.23 13.67
N SER A 241 -14.58 4.23 12.78
CA SER A 241 -14.07 4.14 11.42
C SER A 241 -12.56 3.91 11.40
N TYR A 242 -11.80 4.60 12.25
CA TYR A 242 -10.36 4.42 12.35
C TYR A 242 -9.96 3.03 12.84
N LEU A 243 -10.69 2.48 13.80
CA LEU A 243 -10.49 1.13 14.33
C LEU A 243 -11.09 0.02 13.44
N ASN A 244 -11.70 0.40 12.30
CA ASN A 244 -12.37 -0.51 11.38
C ASN A 244 -13.53 -1.31 12.03
N PHE A 245 -14.25 -0.67 12.96
CA PHE A 245 -15.48 -1.22 13.55
C PHE A 245 -16.71 -0.85 12.73
N ASP A 246 -17.81 -1.54 12.99
CA ASP A 246 -19.11 -1.16 12.42
C ASP A 246 -19.48 0.27 12.85
N LYS A 247 -19.98 1.05 11.90
CA LYS A 247 -20.36 2.47 12.06
C LYS A 247 -21.43 2.69 13.14
N ASN A 248 -22.16 1.66 13.52
CA ASN A 248 -23.22 1.69 14.55
C ASN A 248 -22.75 1.21 15.92
N THR A 249 -21.45 1.01 16.13
CA THR A 249 -20.90 0.59 17.42
C THR A 249 -20.92 1.76 18.40
N GLU A 250 -21.65 1.61 19.51
CA GLU A 250 -21.60 2.58 20.61
C GLU A 250 -20.30 2.39 21.41
N ILE A 251 -19.43 3.37 21.34
CA ILE A 251 -18.15 3.37 22.06
C ILE A 251 -18.29 4.27 23.29
N ARG A 252 -18.00 3.71 24.46
CA ARG A 252 -17.80 4.48 25.69
C ARG A 252 -16.35 4.37 26.14
N LEU A 253 -15.78 5.47 26.56
CA LEU A 253 -14.42 5.48 27.07
C LEU A 253 -14.40 5.32 28.58
N SER A 254 -13.46 4.49 29.06
CA SER A 254 -13.12 4.44 30.46
C SER A 254 -12.01 5.44 30.77
N LEU A 255 -12.35 6.58 31.36
CA LEU A 255 -11.39 7.64 31.70
C LEU A 255 -10.68 7.37 33.04
N ILE A 256 -11.02 6.26 33.75
CA ILE A 256 -10.52 5.94 35.09
C ILE A 256 -9.07 5.40 35.08
N HIS A 257 -8.51 5.07 33.93
CA HIS A 257 -7.18 4.50 33.80
C HIS A 257 -6.36 5.24 32.70
N ILE A 258 -6.27 6.55 32.82
CA ILE A 258 -5.32 7.36 32.08
C ILE A 258 -4.09 7.60 32.94
#